data_883191a6b6a130d807d35432879518e2
#
_entry.id   883191a6b6a130d807d35432879518e2
#
_cell.length_a   1.000
_cell.length_b   1.000
_cell.length_c   1.000
_cell.angle_alpha   90.00
_cell.angle_beta   90.00
_cell.angle_gamma   90.00
#
_symmetry.space_group_name_H-M   'P 1'
#
loop_
_entity.id
_entity.type
_entity.pdbx_description
1 polymer ?
#
loop_
_entity_poly.entity_id
_entity_poly.type
_entity_poly.pdbx_seq_one_letter_code
_entity_poly.pdbx_strand_id
1 'polypeptide(L)'
;ANAYESSFLQGISYHVNQQRPYHSVGVSVEDQRVGDGLTEAAMVSFFGVAEYNYKGRYYVKGSIRTDGSSKFGPDRRWGTFWAASASWNIHNEDFMQDIKSVLNQLKLRYSYGVNGNDNIASYAHYGLYSDVVYNGITGQLPSQLQNRKLTWETNKTHNIGIDFRLFDCLNGSIDWYTRRTEDMLIAAPLPYTTGFAWQ
;
A
#
# COMPACT_ATOMS: atom_id res chain seq x y z
N ALA A 1 2.53 16.20 2.76
CA ALA A 1 1.11 15.88 2.66
C ALA A 1 0.75 15.68 1.20
N ASN A 2 0.00 14.63 0.89
CA ASN A 2 -0.51 14.34 -0.44
C ASN A 2 -2.04 14.29 -0.36
N ALA A 3 -2.70 14.91 -1.31
CA ALA A 3 -4.14 14.82 -1.51
C ALA A 3 -4.40 14.37 -2.95
N TYR A 4 -5.41 13.54 -3.13
CA TYR A 4 -5.83 13.03 -4.43
C TYR A 4 -7.33 13.24 -4.56
N GLU A 5 -7.71 13.80 -5.70
CA GLU A 5 -9.10 13.96 -6.13
C GLU A 5 -9.25 13.34 -7.51
N SER A 6 -10.27 12.56 -7.71
CA SER A 6 -10.64 12.00 -9.00
C SER A 6 -12.13 12.18 -9.23
N SER A 7 -12.48 12.71 -10.38
CA SER A 7 -13.87 12.84 -10.84
C SER A 7 -14.02 12.18 -12.21
N PHE A 8 -15.18 11.60 -12.46
CA PHE A 8 -15.54 11.09 -13.78
C PHE A 8 -16.97 11.46 -14.15
N LEU A 9 -17.19 11.64 -15.45
CA LEU A 9 -18.51 11.77 -16.05
C LEU A 9 -18.61 10.71 -17.14
N GLN A 10 -19.62 9.88 -17.07
CA GLN A 10 -19.89 8.84 -18.06
C GLN A 10 -21.29 8.99 -18.62
N GLY A 11 -21.40 9.01 -19.95
CA GLY A 11 -22.67 8.92 -20.66
C GLY A 11 -22.76 7.64 -21.46
N ILE A 12 -23.88 6.93 -21.33
CA ILE A 12 -24.18 5.71 -22.09
C ILE A 12 -25.47 5.95 -22.88
N SER A 13 -25.43 5.70 -24.19
CA SER A 13 -26.62 5.78 -25.04
C SER A 13 -26.80 4.46 -25.83
N TYR A 14 -28.04 4.02 -25.89
CA TYR A 14 -28.43 2.84 -26.65
C TYR A 14 -29.16 3.28 -27.94
N HIS A 15 -29.20 2.41 -28.92
CA HIS A 15 -29.87 2.64 -30.23
C HIS A 15 -29.35 3.89 -30.97
N VAL A 16 -28.05 4.00 -31.10
CA VAL A 16 -27.41 5.09 -31.86
C VAL A 16 -27.78 4.97 -33.35
N ASN A 17 -28.19 6.07 -33.96
CA ASN A 17 -28.52 6.09 -35.38
C ASN A 17 -27.28 5.75 -36.25
N GLN A 18 -27.29 4.58 -36.91
CA GLN A 18 -26.17 4.08 -37.71
C GLN A 18 -25.91 4.91 -39.00
N GLN A 19 -26.80 5.80 -39.38
CA GLN A 19 -26.61 6.67 -40.55
C GLN A 19 -25.73 7.87 -40.28
N ARG A 20 -25.34 8.09 -39.04
CA ARG A 20 -24.44 9.20 -38.64
C ARG A 20 -23.07 8.67 -38.28
N PRO A 21 -22.00 9.28 -38.81
CA PRO A 21 -20.63 8.84 -38.52
C PRO A 21 -20.14 9.19 -37.10
N TYR A 22 -20.91 9.93 -36.31
CA TYR A 22 -20.54 10.39 -34.98
C TYR A 22 -21.37 9.69 -33.89
N HIS A 23 -20.69 9.09 -32.96
CA HIS A 23 -21.27 8.46 -31.77
C HIS A 23 -21.11 9.36 -30.58
N SER A 24 -22.17 10.07 -30.20
CA SER A 24 -22.21 10.85 -28.96
C SER A 24 -23.53 10.61 -28.23
N VAL A 25 -23.54 10.80 -26.92
CA VAL A 25 -24.75 10.62 -26.10
C VAL A 25 -25.92 11.46 -26.62
N GLY A 26 -25.67 12.66 -27.13
CA GLY A 26 -26.70 13.54 -27.68
C GLY A 26 -27.31 13.09 -28.99
N VAL A 27 -26.78 12.02 -29.64
CA VAL A 27 -27.30 11.49 -30.93
C VAL A 27 -28.28 10.35 -30.72
N SER A 28 -28.30 9.74 -29.52
CA SER A 28 -29.26 8.68 -29.20
C SER A 28 -30.64 9.29 -28.89
N VAL A 29 -31.69 8.62 -29.35
CA VAL A 29 -33.08 9.01 -29.10
C VAL A 29 -33.69 8.28 -27.92
N GLU A 30 -33.06 7.17 -27.47
CA GLU A 30 -33.58 6.29 -26.44
C GLU A 30 -32.50 5.90 -25.41
N ASP A 31 -32.91 5.62 -24.18
CA ASP A 31 -32.10 5.04 -23.10
C ASP A 31 -30.75 5.73 -22.86
N GLN A 32 -30.77 7.02 -22.67
CA GLN A 32 -29.59 7.76 -22.24
C GLN A 32 -29.39 7.63 -20.72
N ARG A 33 -28.20 7.23 -20.31
CA ARG A 33 -27.80 7.20 -18.91
C ARG A 33 -26.55 8.03 -18.73
N VAL A 34 -26.55 8.87 -17.70
CA VAL A 34 -25.42 9.68 -17.30
C VAL A 34 -25.06 9.30 -15.87
N GLY A 35 -23.78 9.08 -15.62
CA GLY A 35 -23.25 8.84 -14.30
C GLY A 35 -22.04 9.74 -14.05
N ASP A 36 -21.90 10.19 -12.85
CA ASP A 36 -20.75 10.96 -12.37
C ASP A 36 -20.25 10.41 -11.06
N GLY A 37 -19.04 10.76 -10.69
CA GLY A 37 -18.46 10.36 -9.42
C GLY A 37 -17.28 11.23 -9.03
N LEU A 38 -17.17 11.49 -7.76
CA LEU A 38 -16.06 12.18 -7.12
C LEU A 38 -15.44 11.32 -6.06
N THR A 39 -14.12 11.16 -6.11
CA THR A 39 -13.35 10.41 -5.10
C THR A 39 -12.20 11.26 -4.60
N GLU A 40 -12.12 11.41 -3.30
CA GLU A 40 -11.08 12.16 -2.63
C GLU A 40 -10.32 11.28 -1.64
N ALA A 41 -9.01 11.45 -1.56
CA ALA A 41 -8.17 10.85 -0.55
C ALA A 41 -7.04 11.80 -0.16
N ALA A 42 -6.71 11.80 1.13
CA ALA A 42 -5.61 12.60 1.67
C ALA A 42 -4.73 11.75 2.58
N MET A 43 -3.41 12.01 2.51
CA MET A 43 -2.42 11.37 3.36
C MET A 43 -1.44 12.41 3.89
N VAL A 44 -1.14 12.30 5.17
CA VAL A 44 -0.12 13.11 5.85
C VAL A 44 0.89 12.18 6.48
N SER A 45 2.18 12.46 6.29
CA SER A 45 3.28 11.63 6.77
C SER A 45 4.32 12.48 7.49
N PHE A 46 4.80 11.97 8.63
CA PHE A 46 5.96 12.48 9.35
C PHE A 46 6.99 11.36 9.44
N PHE A 47 8.24 11.66 9.16
CA PHE A 47 9.29 10.66 9.24
C PHE A 47 10.59 11.22 9.79
N GLY A 48 11.35 10.35 10.43
CA GLY A 48 12.70 10.62 10.90
C GLY A 48 13.62 9.45 10.60
N VAL A 49 14.88 9.75 10.27
CA VAL A 49 15.92 8.75 9.99
C VAL A 49 17.17 9.16 10.73
N ALA A 50 17.81 8.19 11.38
CA ALA A 50 19.12 8.35 12.00
C ALA A 50 20.04 7.23 11.50
N GLU A 51 21.29 7.61 11.21
CA GLU A 51 22.32 6.68 10.77
C GLU A 51 23.62 6.98 11.52
N TYR A 52 24.28 5.92 11.99
CA TYR A 52 25.55 6.00 12.67
C TYR A 52 26.55 5.03 12.06
N ASN A 53 27.74 5.53 11.81
CA ASN A 53 28.87 4.77 11.31
C ASN A 53 30.02 4.88 12.30
N TYR A 54 30.55 3.73 12.72
CA TYR A 54 31.74 3.68 13.56
C TYR A 54 32.91 3.05 12.83
N LYS A 55 33.93 3.86 12.56
CA LYS A 55 35.21 3.48 11.93
C LYS A 55 35.08 2.77 10.58
N GLY A 56 33.96 2.93 9.84
CA GLY A 56 33.70 2.19 8.61
C GLY A 56 33.50 0.69 8.80
N ARG A 57 33.42 0.23 10.07
CA ARG A 57 33.24 -1.19 10.42
C ARG A 57 31.79 -1.49 10.76
N TYR A 58 31.15 -0.67 11.58
CA TYR A 58 29.79 -0.88 12.09
C TYR A 58 28.88 0.24 11.61
N TYR A 59 27.77 -0.13 11.02
CA TYR A 59 26.73 0.80 10.59
C TYR A 59 25.43 0.42 11.26
N VAL A 60 24.75 1.39 11.83
CA VAL A 60 23.43 1.25 12.42
C VAL A 60 22.53 2.32 11.83
N LYS A 61 21.33 1.93 11.40
CA LYS A 61 20.33 2.85 10.85
C LYS A 61 18.99 2.56 11.50
N GLY A 62 18.31 3.61 11.91
CA GLY A 62 16.95 3.57 12.40
C GLY A 62 16.08 4.54 11.63
N SER A 63 14.85 4.17 11.38
CA SER A 63 13.83 5.04 10.80
C SER A 63 12.50 4.85 11.49
N ILE A 64 11.75 5.92 11.61
CA ILE A 64 10.37 5.93 12.09
C ILE A 64 9.54 6.79 11.17
N ARG A 65 8.31 6.34 10.87
CA ARG A 65 7.36 7.06 10.05
C ARG A 65 5.96 6.92 10.66
N THR A 66 5.24 8.02 10.74
CA THR A 66 3.84 8.03 11.14
C THR A 66 3.01 8.60 10.02
N ASP A 67 2.04 7.82 9.55
CA ASP A 67 1.18 8.14 8.43
C ASP A 67 -0.27 8.23 8.88
N GLY A 68 -0.97 9.27 8.44
CA GLY A 68 -2.41 9.44 8.60
C GLY A 68 -3.10 9.39 7.25
N SER A 69 -4.02 8.45 7.05
CA SER A 69 -4.79 8.30 5.81
C SER A 69 -6.28 8.57 6.04
N SER A 70 -6.89 9.34 5.15
CA SER A 70 -8.34 9.63 5.20
C SER A 70 -9.21 8.42 4.85
N LYS A 71 -8.63 7.35 4.32
CA LYS A 71 -9.33 6.10 3.98
C LYS A 71 -9.80 5.33 5.21
N PHE A 72 -9.16 5.57 6.38
CA PHE A 72 -9.52 4.94 7.64
C PHE A 72 -10.37 5.85 8.53
N GLY A 73 -11.15 5.24 9.41
CA GLY A 73 -11.96 5.95 10.38
C GLY A 73 -11.10 6.80 11.36
N PRO A 74 -11.72 7.78 12.04
CA PRO A 74 -10.99 8.73 12.90
C PRO A 74 -10.10 8.07 13.94
N ASP A 75 -10.55 6.97 14.54
CA ASP A 75 -9.86 6.26 15.62
C ASP A 75 -8.68 5.39 15.13
N ARG A 76 -8.61 5.08 13.85
CA ARG A 76 -7.63 4.18 13.23
C ARG A 76 -6.86 4.81 12.07
N ARG A 77 -6.97 6.10 11.92
CA ARG A 77 -6.40 6.87 10.80
C ARG A 77 -4.87 6.86 10.79
N TRP A 78 -4.26 6.85 11.98
CA TRP A 78 -2.81 6.95 12.13
C TRP A 78 -2.16 5.58 12.31
N GLY A 79 -1.14 5.30 11.49
CA GLY A 79 -0.25 4.15 11.61
C GLY A 79 1.18 4.61 11.86
N THR A 80 1.88 3.95 12.78
CA THR A 80 3.30 4.22 13.04
C THR A 80 4.12 3.00 12.65
N PHE A 81 5.09 3.21 11.77
CA PHE A 81 5.94 2.19 11.18
C PHE A 81 7.39 2.54 11.46
N TRP A 82 8.22 1.53 11.69
CA TRP A 82 9.63 1.75 11.98
C TRP A 82 10.49 0.64 11.40
N ALA A 83 11.76 0.96 11.17
CA ALA A 83 12.74 -0.02 10.76
C ALA A 83 14.06 0.25 11.45
N ALA A 84 14.77 -0.83 11.74
CA ALA A 84 16.14 -0.78 12.24
C ALA A 84 17.00 -1.74 11.43
N SER A 85 18.22 -1.32 11.12
CA SER A 85 19.20 -2.16 10.45
C SER A 85 20.57 -1.97 11.04
N ALA A 86 21.35 -3.05 11.02
CA ALA A 86 22.75 -3.04 11.39
C ALA A 86 23.56 -3.78 10.32
N SER A 87 24.75 -3.29 10.05
CA SER A 87 25.69 -4.03 9.22
C SER A 87 27.11 -3.93 9.75
N TRP A 88 27.84 -5.00 9.57
CA TRP A 88 29.21 -5.17 10.00
C TRP A 88 30.09 -5.46 8.81
N ASN A 89 31.01 -4.56 8.50
CA ASN A 89 32.03 -4.73 7.48
C ASN A 89 33.22 -5.51 8.10
N ILE A 90 33.09 -6.82 8.12
CA ILE A 90 34.09 -7.73 8.75
C ILE A 90 35.44 -7.58 8.08
N HIS A 91 35.47 -7.34 6.76
CA HIS A 91 36.71 -7.13 6.02
C HIS A 91 37.56 -5.92 6.45
N ASN A 92 36.97 -4.99 7.24
CA ASN A 92 37.67 -3.85 7.80
C ASN A 92 38.25 -4.11 9.21
N GLU A 93 38.05 -5.32 9.73
CA GLU A 93 38.63 -5.73 11.02
C GLU A 93 40.13 -6.09 10.87
N ASP A 94 40.86 -5.86 11.95
CA ASP A 94 42.30 -6.06 11.94
C ASP A 94 42.71 -7.53 11.75
N PHE A 95 41.88 -8.47 12.25
CA PHE A 95 42.09 -9.91 12.10
C PHE A 95 41.86 -10.43 10.66
N MET A 96 41.26 -9.63 9.78
CA MET A 96 41.01 -10.00 8.39
C MET A 96 42.15 -9.62 7.45
N GLN A 97 43.17 -8.93 7.93
CA GLN A 97 44.25 -8.38 7.09
C GLN A 97 44.97 -9.48 6.30
N ASP A 98 45.24 -10.63 6.92
CA ASP A 98 46.00 -11.72 6.33
C ASP A 98 45.27 -12.44 5.22
N ILE A 99 43.96 -12.40 5.18
CA ILE A 99 43.12 -13.11 4.20
C ILE A 99 42.49 -12.18 3.15
N LYS A 100 42.81 -10.88 3.19
CA LYS A 100 42.30 -9.88 2.22
C LYS A 100 42.62 -10.20 0.76
N SER A 101 43.68 -10.91 0.49
CA SER A 101 44.04 -11.33 -0.86
C SER A 101 43.04 -12.32 -1.47
N VAL A 102 42.36 -13.08 -0.62
CA VAL A 102 41.37 -14.09 -1.03
C VAL A 102 39.95 -13.56 -0.82
N LEU A 103 39.68 -12.99 0.35
CA LEU A 103 38.37 -12.47 0.74
C LEU A 103 38.45 -10.95 0.87
N ASN A 104 38.22 -10.28 -0.27
CA ASN A 104 38.37 -8.82 -0.39
C ASN A 104 37.26 -8.06 0.31
N GLN A 105 36.05 -8.63 0.36
CA GLN A 105 34.92 -8.06 1.05
C GLN A 105 34.12 -9.14 1.78
N LEU A 106 33.80 -8.87 3.01
CA LEU A 106 32.83 -9.64 3.79
C LEU A 106 32.01 -8.68 4.63
N LYS A 107 30.70 -8.67 4.40
CA LYS A 107 29.76 -7.81 5.13
C LYS A 107 28.56 -8.62 5.58
N LEU A 108 28.26 -8.56 6.86
CA LEU A 108 27.04 -9.10 7.45
C LEU A 108 26.01 -7.98 7.58
N ARG A 109 24.76 -8.26 7.22
CA ARG A 109 23.63 -7.33 7.31
C ARG A 109 22.48 -7.98 8.06
N TYR A 110 21.83 -7.19 8.90
CA TYR A 110 20.56 -7.52 9.50
C TYR A 110 19.63 -6.33 9.42
N SER A 111 18.38 -6.55 9.07
CA SER A 111 17.34 -5.54 9.15
C SER A 111 16.01 -6.12 9.62
N TYR A 112 15.31 -5.30 10.38
CA TYR A 112 13.93 -5.51 10.76
C TYR A 112 13.12 -4.27 10.40
N GLY A 113 11.98 -4.47 9.76
CA GLY A 113 11.11 -3.38 9.37
C GLY A 113 9.65 -3.73 9.51
N VAL A 114 8.88 -2.73 9.91
CA VAL A 114 7.42 -2.75 9.96
C VAL A 114 6.91 -1.71 8.98
N ASN A 115 6.15 -2.15 7.97
CA ASN A 115 5.58 -1.28 6.94
C ASN A 115 4.07 -1.37 6.96
N GLY A 116 3.40 -0.23 6.77
CA GLY A 116 1.95 -0.14 6.61
C GLY A 116 1.53 -0.16 5.14
N ASN A 117 0.33 -0.65 4.90
CA ASN A 117 -0.34 -0.60 3.61
C ASN A 117 -1.78 -0.09 3.81
N ASP A 118 -2.20 0.89 3.00
CA ASP A 118 -3.54 1.47 2.99
C ASP A 118 -4.25 1.25 1.63
N ASN A 119 -3.89 0.17 0.92
CA ASN A 119 -4.45 -0.15 -0.39
C ASN A 119 -5.91 -0.64 -0.29
N ILE A 120 -6.80 0.28 0.07
CA ILE A 120 -8.25 0.10 0.12
C ILE A 120 -8.93 1.22 -0.66
N ALA A 121 -10.19 1.02 -0.98
CA ALA A 121 -11.01 2.05 -1.59
C ALA A 121 -11.18 3.25 -0.64
N SER A 122 -11.30 4.45 -1.21
CA SER A 122 -11.74 5.62 -0.46
C SER A 122 -13.12 5.37 0.12
N TYR A 123 -13.36 5.88 1.32
CA TYR A 123 -14.64 5.73 2.05
C TYR A 123 -14.97 4.30 2.51
N ALA A 124 -14.03 3.33 2.44
CA ALA A 124 -14.27 1.93 2.81
C ALA A 124 -14.71 1.74 4.29
N HIS A 125 -14.42 2.70 5.16
CA HIS A 125 -14.85 2.65 6.57
C HIS A 125 -16.29 3.14 6.82
N TYR A 126 -16.93 3.79 5.83
CA TYR A 126 -18.29 4.28 5.94
C TYR A 126 -19.34 3.22 5.61
N GLY A 127 -20.52 3.35 6.19
CA GLY A 127 -21.74 2.73 5.66
C GLY A 127 -22.29 3.59 4.53
N LEU A 128 -22.42 3.01 3.35
CA LEU A 128 -22.89 3.72 2.17
C LEU A 128 -24.25 3.23 1.72
N TYR A 129 -24.99 4.11 1.06
CA TYR A 129 -26.28 3.83 0.43
C TYR A 129 -26.15 4.10 -1.08
N SER A 130 -26.87 3.34 -1.86
CA SER A 130 -27.03 3.55 -3.29
C SER A 130 -28.48 3.83 -3.62
N ASP A 131 -28.71 4.75 -4.54
CA ASP A 131 -30.03 5.01 -5.05
C ASP A 131 -30.49 3.86 -5.94
N VAL A 132 -31.72 3.41 -5.73
CA VAL A 132 -32.37 2.36 -6.52
C VAL A 132 -33.74 2.83 -6.95
N VAL A 133 -34.14 2.41 -8.14
CA VAL A 133 -35.48 2.71 -8.66
C VAL A 133 -36.31 1.43 -8.65
N TYR A 134 -37.42 1.44 -7.96
CA TYR A 134 -38.40 0.37 -7.96
C TYR A 134 -39.76 0.90 -8.40
N ASN A 135 -40.30 0.34 -9.47
CA ASN A 135 -41.58 0.74 -10.05
C ASN A 135 -41.72 2.26 -10.31
N GLY A 136 -40.64 2.89 -10.81
CA GLY A 136 -40.61 4.33 -11.09
C GLY A 136 -40.42 5.24 -9.87
N ILE A 137 -40.27 4.68 -8.67
CA ILE A 137 -40.04 5.43 -7.41
C ILE A 137 -38.57 5.25 -7.00
N THR A 138 -37.88 6.35 -6.78
CA THR A 138 -36.50 6.32 -6.26
C THR A 138 -36.51 6.03 -4.77
N GLY A 139 -35.68 5.08 -4.36
CA GLY A 139 -35.42 4.74 -2.96
C GLY A 139 -33.92 4.60 -2.70
N GLN A 140 -33.53 4.38 -1.47
CA GLN A 140 -32.14 4.15 -1.06
C GLN A 140 -31.99 2.74 -0.47
N LEU A 141 -30.96 2.05 -0.89
CA LEU A 141 -30.60 0.74 -0.37
C LEU A 141 -29.18 0.80 0.21
N PRO A 142 -28.93 0.22 1.41
CA PRO A 142 -27.58 0.08 1.92
C PRO A 142 -26.71 -0.72 0.95
N SER A 143 -25.59 -0.14 0.53
CA SER A 143 -24.67 -0.75 -0.44
C SER A 143 -23.35 -1.21 0.19
N GLN A 144 -22.98 -0.63 1.32
CA GLN A 144 -21.75 -0.97 2.04
C GLN A 144 -21.97 -0.91 3.54
N LEU A 145 -21.50 -1.94 4.25
CA LEU A 145 -21.48 -1.96 5.71
C LEU A 145 -20.41 -1.03 6.27
N GLN A 146 -20.75 -0.34 7.36
CA GLN A 146 -19.77 0.43 8.10
C GLN A 146 -18.75 -0.49 8.79
N ASN A 147 -17.45 -0.22 8.59
CA ASN A 147 -16.37 -0.90 9.30
C ASN A 147 -15.48 0.10 10.06
N ARG A 148 -15.84 0.40 11.30
CA ARG A 148 -15.06 1.30 12.17
C ARG A 148 -13.72 0.72 12.63
N LYS A 149 -13.54 -0.60 12.53
CA LYS A 149 -12.33 -1.30 12.95
C LYS A 149 -11.28 -1.38 11.84
N LEU A 150 -11.62 -0.93 10.64
CA LEU A 150 -10.71 -0.93 9.50
C LEU A 150 -9.44 -0.14 9.83
N THR A 151 -8.30 -0.79 9.69
CA THR A 151 -6.98 -0.27 10.08
C THR A 151 -5.93 -0.60 9.04
N TRP A 152 -4.74 -0.07 9.22
CA TRP A 152 -3.58 -0.35 8.39
C TRP A 152 -3.23 -1.84 8.39
N GLU A 153 -3.05 -2.41 7.21
CA GLU A 153 -2.37 -3.69 7.06
C GLU A 153 -0.90 -3.51 7.41
N THR A 154 -0.36 -4.42 8.22
CA THR A 154 1.00 -4.32 8.72
C THR A 154 1.86 -5.47 8.23
N ASN A 155 2.98 -5.15 7.58
CA ASN A 155 3.97 -6.11 7.11
C ASN A 155 5.24 -6.02 7.96
N LYS A 156 5.56 -7.10 8.68
CA LYS A 156 6.77 -7.26 9.50
C LYS A 156 7.78 -8.11 8.74
N THR A 157 8.96 -7.59 8.49
CA THR A 157 9.98 -8.28 7.70
C THR A 157 11.30 -8.32 8.45
N HIS A 158 11.89 -9.51 8.56
CA HIS A 158 13.28 -9.73 8.97
C HIS A 158 14.10 -10.07 7.73
N ASN A 159 15.29 -9.53 7.63
CA ASN A 159 16.25 -9.89 6.59
C ASN A 159 17.63 -10.04 7.21
N ILE A 160 18.33 -11.13 6.87
CA ILE A 160 19.73 -11.37 7.20
C ILE A 160 20.46 -11.58 5.88
N GLY A 161 21.51 -10.83 5.63
CA GLY A 161 22.28 -10.91 4.39
C GLY A 161 23.77 -10.98 4.64
N ILE A 162 24.47 -11.71 3.78
CA ILE A 162 25.93 -11.79 3.72
C ILE A 162 26.35 -11.38 2.33
N ASP A 163 27.17 -10.34 2.24
CA ASP A 163 27.81 -9.91 0.99
C ASP A 163 29.30 -10.29 1.03
N PHE A 164 29.80 -10.89 -0.04
CA PHE A 164 31.19 -11.27 -0.13
C PHE A 164 31.77 -10.97 -1.51
N ARG A 165 33.10 -10.74 -1.52
CA ARG A 165 33.88 -10.62 -2.74
C ARG A 165 35.15 -11.46 -2.57
N LEU A 166 35.37 -12.37 -3.53
CA LEU A 166 36.51 -13.29 -3.56
C LEU A 166 37.40 -13.00 -4.77
N PHE A 167 38.71 -13.04 -4.55
CA PHE A 167 39.75 -12.91 -5.60
C PHE A 167 39.55 -11.69 -6.52
N ASP A 168 38.98 -10.61 -6.03
CA ASP A 168 38.60 -9.39 -6.78
C ASP A 168 37.72 -9.61 -8.02
N CYS A 169 37.30 -10.83 -8.31
CA CYS A 169 36.54 -11.17 -9.50
C CYS A 169 35.15 -11.77 -9.22
N LEU A 170 34.95 -12.45 -8.08
CA LEU A 170 33.71 -13.10 -7.75
C LEU A 170 32.97 -12.30 -6.67
N ASN A 171 31.84 -11.70 -7.02
CA ASN A 171 30.95 -11.03 -6.08
C ASN A 171 29.69 -11.89 -5.86
N GLY A 172 29.27 -12.02 -4.63
CA GLY A 172 28.05 -12.74 -4.28
C GLY A 172 27.33 -12.13 -3.09
N SER A 173 26.03 -12.39 -3.02
CA SER A 173 25.21 -12.10 -1.85
C SER A 173 24.27 -13.27 -1.56
N ILE A 174 24.06 -13.53 -0.28
CA ILE A 174 23.09 -14.52 0.21
C ILE A 174 22.18 -13.79 1.16
N ASP A 175 20.89 -13.81 0.88
CA ASP A 175 19.86 -13.18 1.70
C ASP A 175 18.85 -14.22 2.15
N TRP A 176 18.55 -14.22 3.45
CA TRP A 176 17.44 -14.94 4.03
C TRP A 176 16.45 -13.93 4.62
N TYR A 177 15.19 -14.06 4.29
CA TYR A 177 14.15 -13.18 4.81
C TYR A 177 12.91 -13.94 5.23
N THR A 178 12.18 -13.36 6.16
CA THR A 178 10.84 -13.80 6.53
C THR A 178 9.93 -12.58 6.61
N ARG A 179 8.68 -12.74 6.13
CA ARG A 179 7.65 -11.71 6.17
C ARG A 179 6.40 -12.27 6.85
N ARG A 180 5.82 -11.46 7.72
CA ARG A 180 4.52 -11.72 8.32
C ARG A 180 3.61 -10.53 8.06
N THR A 181 2.42 -10.79 7.52
CA THR A 181 1.37 -9.79 7.34
C THR A 181 0.32 -9.94 8.43
N GLU A 182 -0.06 -8.86 9.06
CA GLU A 182 -1.11 -8.76 10.07
C GLU A 182 -2.15 -7.73 9.63
N ASP A 183 -3.40 -7.89 10.10
CA ASP A 183 -4.53 -7.01 9.75
C ASP A 183 -4.73 -6.86 8.23
N MET A 184 -4.69 -7.98 7.52
CA MET A 184 -4.74 -8.01 6.06
C MET A 184 -6.03 -7.37 5.53
N LEU A 185 -5.86 -6.45 4.58
CA LEU A 185 -6.96 -5.75 3.92
C LEU A 185 -7.49 -6.60 2.76
N ILE A 186 -8.54 -7.36 3.01
CA ILE A 186 -9.21 -8.20 2.02
C ILE A 186 -10.72 -7.99 2.07
N ALA A 187 -11.36 -8.05 0.90
CA ALA A 187 -12.80 -8.08 0.83
C ALA A 187 -13.31 -9.48 1.26
N ALA A 188 -13.97 -9.55 2.39
CA ALA A 188 -14.52 -10.80 2.92
C ALA A 188 -15.95 -11.01 2.42
N PRO A 189 -16.29 -12.18 1.82
CA PRO A 189 -17.66 -12.46 1.43
C PRO A 189 -18.56 -12.65 2.66
N LEU A 190 -19.75 -12.08 2.60
CA LEU A 190 -20.75 -12.18 3.66
C LEU A 190 -21.87 -13.15 3.28
N PRO A 191 -22.51 -13.79 4.26
CA PRO A 191 -23.73 -14.56 4.01
C PRO A 191 -24.81 -13.68 3.38
N TYR A 192 -25.53 -14.19 2.39
CA TYR A 192 -26.63 -13.48 1.69
C TYR A 192 -27.72 -12.98 2.65
N THR A 193 -27.89 -13.62 3.81
CA THR A 193 -28.83 -13.20 4.84
C THR A 193 -28.54 -11.83 5.43
N THR A 194 -27.33 -11.30 5.26
CA THR A 194 -26.96 -9.95 5.72
C THR A 194 -27.44 -8.84 4.78
N GLY A 195 -27.85 -9.18 3.55
CA GLY A 195 -28.16 -8.23 2.50
C GLY A 195 -26.96 -7.61 1.80
N PHE A 196 -25.74 -8.02 2.16
CA PHE A 196 -24.50 -7.51 1.59
C PHE A 196 -23.67 -8.67 0.99
N ALA A 197 -22.97 -8.40 -0.09
CA ALA A 197 -22.11 -9.40 -0.71
C ALA A 197 -20.71 -9.47 -0.05
N TRP A 198 -20.19 -8.33 0.41
CA TRP A 198 -18.81 -8.16 0.87
C TRP A 198 -18.72 -7.17 2.05
N GLN A 199 -17.68 -7.32 2.86
CA GLN A 199 -17.26 -6.38 3.89
C GLN A 199 -15.76 -6.09 3.73
#